data_bb04517123cd9781e6939fdd3d9258dc
#
_entry.id   bb04517123cd9781e6939fdd3d9258dc
#
_cell.length_a   1.000
_cell.length_b   1.000
_cell.length_c   1.000
_cell.angle_alpha   90.00
_cell.angle_beta   90.00
_cell.angle_gamma   90.00
#
_symmetry.space_group_name_H-M   'P 1'
#
loop_
_entity.id
_entity.type
_entity.pdbx_description
1 polymer ?
#
loop_
_entity_poly.entity_id
_entity_poly.type
_entity_poly.pdbx_seq_one_letter_code
_entity_poly.pdbx_strand_id
1 'polypeptide(L)'
;NATVSGLPSGVTVAIVGNDLTISGTPPAATGSTQVYPYTVTTTGPCTDISLSGSITVDPDDVLSLSSGTDSQELCEGIPITNIIYEFSGGATNANVSGLPAGVTAVVTSSNNITISGTPTGPISTPTTFSYTVTTVGGNCVAASLGGTITINPNDALALTSAVGSENQVLCDADSLNTII
;
A
#
# COMPACT_ATOMS: atom_id res chain seq x y z
N ASN A 1 29.95 -39.73 -12.83
CA ASN A 1 29.30 -39.17 -11.64
C ASN A 1 29.52 -37.65 -11.62
N ALA A 2 28.79 -36.91 -10.76
CA ALA A 2 28.94 -35.47 -10.62
C ALA A 2 28.69 -35.03 -9.17
N THR A 3 29.26 -33.88 -8.79
CA THR A 3 29.05 -33.23 -7.53
C THR A 3 28.53 -31.82 -7.75
N VAL A 4 27.78 -31.27 -6.78
CA VAL A 4 27.29 -29.88 -6.84
C VAL A 4 27.67 -29.18 -5.54
N SER A 5 28.19 -27.98 -5.66
CA SER A 5 28.53 -27.10 -4.53
C SER A 5 27.81 -25.73 -4.66
N GLY A 6 27.61 -25.04 -3.52
CA GLY A 6 27.07 -23.69 -3.49
C GLY A 6 25.54 -23.60 -3.46
N LEU A 7 24.81 -24.71 -3.39
CA LEU A 7 23.34 -24.68 -3.28
C LEU A 7 22.89 -24.12 -1.93
N PRO A 8 21.77 -23.38 -1.90
CA PRO A 8 21.14 -22.94 -0.65
C PRO A 8 20.59 -24.15 0.14
N SER A 9 20.39 -23.98 1.43
CA SER A 9 19.69 -24.97 2.25
C SER A 9 18.28 -25.25 1.69
N GLY A 10 17.79 -26.48 1.86
CA GLY A 10 16.49 -26.91 1.31
C GLY A 10 16.49 -27.25 -0.20
N VAL A 11 17.61 -26.99 -0.90
CA VAL A 11 17.82 -27.44 -2.29
C VAL A 11 18.76 -28.63 -2.29
N THR A 12 18.37 -29.67 -3.00
CA THR A 12 19.06 -30.97 -3.03
C THR A 12 19.39 -31.41 -4.45
N VAL A 13 20.27 -32.38 -4.57
CA VAL A 13 20.69 -32.96 -5.84
C VAL A 13 20.30 -34.44 -5.87
N ALA A 14 19.74 -34.88 -6.97
CA ALA A 14 19.51 -36.27 -7.28
C ALA A 14 20.18 -36.63 -8.61
N ILE A 15 20.79 -37.83 -8.69
CA ILE A 15 21.36 -38.35 -9.93
C ILE A 15 20.69 -39.68 -10.25
N VAL A 16 20.07 -39.75 -11.44
CA VAL A 16 19.42 -40.95 -11.97
C VAL A 16 19.98 -41.25 -13.36
N GLY A 17 20.72 -42.34 -13.45
CA GLY A 17 21.45 -42.65 -14.70
C GLY A 17 22.51 -41.58 -15.01
N ASN A 18 22.34 -40.87 -16.11
CA ASN A 18 23.23 -39.78 -16.53
C ASN A 18 22.64 -38.37 -16.28
N ASP A 19 21.44 -38.29 -15.69
CA ASP A 19 20.76 -37.03 -15.44
C ASP A 19 20.97 -36.57 -14.01
N LEU A 20 21.44 -35.34 -13.83
CA LEU A 20 21.55 -34.65 -12.56
C LEU A 20 20.40 -33.63 -12.43
N THR A 21 19.61 -33.80 -11.38
CA THR A 21 18.47 -32.91 -11.08
C THR A 21 18.76 -32.11 -9.81
N ILE A 22 18.63 -30.79 -9.88
CA ILE A 22 18.65 -29.88 -8.74
C ILE A 22 17.20 -29.48 -8.44
N SER A 23 16.73 -29.72 -7.22
CA SER A 23 15.34 -29.46 -6.82
C SER A 23 15.22 -29.15 -5.33
N GLY A 24 14.12 -28.53 -4.94
CA GLY A 24 13.84 -28.20 -3.55
C GLY A 24 13.33 -26.76 -3.40
N THR A 25 13.16 -26.34 -2.14
CA THR A 25 12.70 -24.99 -1.80
C THR A 25 13.81 -24.27 -1.04
N PRO A 26 14.43 -23.23 -1.63
CA PRO A 26 15.41 -22.42 -0.92
C PRO A 26 14.76 -21.68 0.25
N PRO A 27 15.54 -21.21 1.25
CA PRO A 27 15.00 -20.39 2.33
C PRO A 27 14.48 -19.07 1.75
N ALA A 28 13.42 -18.51 2.39
CA ALA A 28 12.89 -17.21 2.03
C ALA A 28 13.97 -16.13 2.18
N ALA A 29 14.05 -15.23 1.22
CA ALA A 29 14.88 -14.03 1.33
C ALA A 29 14.25 -13.06 2.34
N THR A 30 15.06 -12.51 3.23
CA THR A 30 14.62 -11.53 4.23
C THR A 30 15.21 -10.16 3.90
N GLY A 31 14.35 -9.25 3.49
CA GLY A 31 14.68 -7.83 3.27
C GLY A 31 15.44 -7.49 1.98
N SER A 32 16.17 -8.41 1.38
CA SER A 32 16.90 -8.19 0.12
C SER A 32 17.08 -9.47 -0.67
N THR A 33 17.22 -9.33 -1.99
CA THR A 33 17.53 -10.42 -2.91
C THR A 33 18.78 -11.19 -2.45
N GLN A 34 18.69 -12.52 -2.40
CA GLN A 34 19.76 -13.44 -2.10
C GLN A 34 20.17 -14.18 -3.37
N VAL A 35 21.46 -14.23 -3.65
CA VAL A 35 22.00 -14.95 -4.82
C VAL A 35 22.91 -16.08 -4.35
N TYR A 36 22.61 -17.30 -4.78
CA TYR A 36 23.35 -18.51 -4.47
C TYR A 36 24.02 -19.03 -5.75
N PRO A 37 25.29 -18.70 -5.99
CA PRO A 37 26.05 -19.29 -7.09
C PRO A 37 26.34 -20.75 -6.78
N TYR A 38 26.14 -21.62 -7.77
CA TYR A 38 26.48 -23.04 -7.64
C TYR A 38 27.34 -23.52 -8.79
N THR A 39 28.06 -24.61 -8.56
CA THR A 39 28.90 -25.26 -9.58
C THR A 39 28.62 -26.75 -9.59
N VAL A 40 28.34 -27.28 -10.77
CA VAL A 40 28.25 -28.73 -11.05
C VAL A 40 29.60 -29.17 -11.63
N THR A 41 30.20 -30.18 -11.06
CA THR A 41 31.51 -30.73 -11.53
C THR A 41 31.36 -32.22 -11.77
N THR A 42 31.72 -32.67 -12.96
CA THR A 42 31.81 -34.12 -13.25
C THR A 42 32.96 -34.74 -12.47
N THR A 43 32.80 -36.01 -12.09
CA THR A 43 33.84 -36.78 -11.37
C THR A 43 34.04 -38.10 -12.07
N GLY A 44 35.26 -38.39 -12.44
CA GLY A 44 35.61 -39.61 -13.17
C GLY A 44 37.13 -39.81 -13.31
N PRO A 45 37.56 -40.81 -14.07
CA PRO A 45 38.99 -41.07 -14.27
C PRO A 45 39.68 -40.14 -15.26
N CYS A 46 38.90 -39.29 -15.94
CA CYS A 46 39.37 -38.30 -16.93
C CYS A 46 39.32 -36.89 -16.35
N THR A 47 39.58 -35.88 -17.18
CA THR A 47 39.54 -34.46 -16.78
C THR A 47 38.14 -34.08 -16.39
N ASP A 48 37.95 -33.55 -15.20
CA ASP A 48 36.68 -33.02 -14.72
C ASP A 48 36.25 -31.77 -15.49
N ILE A 49 34.98 -31.66 -15.76
CA ILE A 49 34.35 -30.49 -16.40
C ILE A 49 33.39 -29.85 -15.41
N SER A 50 33.44 -28.52 -15.30
CA SER A 50 32.58 -27.76 -14.42
C SER A 50 31.64 -26.82 -15.19
N LEU A 51 30.40 -26.71 -14.72
CA LEU A 51 29.39 -25.76 -15.20
C LEU A 51 28.83 -25.00 -13.99
N SER A 52 28.80 -23.67 -14.07
CA SER A 52 28.28 -22.80 -13.01
C SER A 52 26.94 -22.22 -13.36
N GLY A 53 26.13 -21.97 -12.35
CA GLY A 53 24.84 -21.27 -12.42
C GLY A 53 24.56 -20.49 -11.14
N SER A 54 23.39 -19.88 -11.04
CA SER A 54 22.93 -19.21 -9.83
C SER A 54 21.45 -19.43 -9.59
N ILE A 55 21.06 -19.49 -8.31
CA ILE A 55 19.67 -19.44 -7.84
C ILE A 55 19.50 -18.11 -7.15
N THR A 56 18.57 -17.29 -7.66
CA THR A 56 18.22 -16.00 -7.05
C THR A 56 16.88 -16.15 -6.34
N VAL A 57 16.82 -15.69 -5.08
CA VAL A 57 15.61 -15.66 -4.26
C VAL A 57 15.33 -14.22 -3.91
N ASP A 58 14.22 -13.70 -4.44
CA ASP A 58 13.76 -12.36 -4.14
C ASP A 58 12.81 -12.39 -2.93
N PRO A 59 12.81 -11.36 -2.07
CA PRO A 59 11.88 -11.26 -0.95
C PRO A 59 10.49 -10.87 -1.44
N ASP A 60 9.45 -11.28 -0.71
CA ASP A 60 8.11 -10.74 -0.86
C ASP A 60 8.08 -9.26 -0.47
N ASP A 61 7.16 -8.52 -1.04
CA ASP A 61 6.92 -7.13 -0.68
C ASP A 61 6.33 -7.05 0.74
N VAL A 62 6.69 -6.00 1.46
CA VAL A 62 6.20 -5.69 2.80
C VAL A 62 5.62 -4.29 2.79
N LEU A 63 4.46 -4.11 3.45
CA LEU A 63 3.79 -2.83 3.62
C LEU A 63 3.33 -2.70 5.06
N SER A 64 3.57 -1.56 5.69
CA SER A 64 3.15 -1.27 7.06
C SER A 64 2.74 0.19 7.22
N LEU A 65 1.77 0.46 8.11
CA LEU A 65 1.44 1.82 8.53
C LEU A 65 2.55 2.34 9.44
N SER A 66 3.23 3.40 8.99
CA SER A 66 4.37 4.00 9.71
C SER A 66 3.94 5.16 10.60
N SER A 67 2.95 5.96 10.16
CA SER A 67 2.45 7.12 10.93
C SER A 67 1.03 7.49 10.52
N GLY A 68 0.32 8.13 11.43
CA GLY A 68 -1.09 8.49 11.27
C GLY A 68 -2.03 7.35 11.62
N THR A 69 -3.29 7.49 11.23
CA THR A 69 -4.34 6.47 11.37
C THR A 69 -4.91 6.16 10.00
N ASP A 70 -5.13 4.90 9.71
CA ASP A 70 -5.71 4.40 8.45
C ASP A 70 -7.22 4.64 8.33
N SER A 71 -7.86 5.01 9.44
CA SER A 71 -9.27 5.39 9.47
C SER A 71 -9.42 6.80 10.03
N GLN A 72 -9.99 7.72 9.25
CA GLN A 72 -10.22 9.11 9.65
C GLN A 72 -11.65 9.53 9.36
N GLU A 73 -12.22 10.35 10.25
CA GLU A 73 -13.52 10.98 10.09
C GLU A 73 -13.36 12.50 10.30
N LEU A 74 -13.86 13.29 9.36
CA LEU A 74 -13.68 14.74 9.34
C LEU A 74 -14.86 15.42 8.66
N CYS A 75 -15.00 16.74 8.87
CA CYS A 75 -15.97 17.56 8.14
C CYS A 75 -15.43 17.98 6.78
N GLU A 76 -16.34 18.33 5.87
CA GLU A 76 -16.03 18.88 4.55
C GLU A 76 -15.10 20.09 4.65
N GLY A 77 -14.06 20.13 3.81
CA GLY A 77 -13.09 21.23 3.76
C GLY A 77 -11.97 21.17 4.82
N ILE A 78 -11.99 20.18 5.70
CA ILE A 78 -10.92 19.96 6.68
C ILE A 78 -9.86 19.02 6.09
N PRO A 79 -8.55 19.37 6.17
CA PRO A 79 -7.49 18.48 5.70
C PRO A 79 -7.39 17.22 6.54
N ILE A 80 -7.09 16.08 5.91
CA ILE A 80 -6.76 14.86 6.64
C ILE A 80 -5.43 15.01 7.38
N THR A 81 -5.29 14.28 8.49
CA THR A 81 -3.96 14.04 9.08
C THR A 81 -3.17 13.13 8.16
N ASN A 82 -1.92 13.46 7.88
CA ASN A 82 -1.09 12.66 6.99
C ASN A 82 -1.04 11.20 7.42
N ILE A 83 -1.24 10.30 6.45
CA ILE A 83 -1.12 8.85 6.63
C ILE A 83 0.13 8.43 5.87
N ILE A 84 1.05 7.77 6.56
CA ILE A 84 2.34 7.37 5.98
C ILE A 84 2.45 5.86 6.07
N TYR A 85 2.61 5.22 4.92
CA TYR A 85 2.95 3.80 4.82
C TYR A 85 4.41 3.65 4.42
N GLU A 86 5.07 2.69 5.05
CA GLU A 86 6.42 2.25 4.69
C GLU A 86 6.33 0.95 3.92
N PHE A 87 7.07 0.85 2.81
CA PHE A 87 7.19 -0.35 2.01
C PHE A 87 8.64 -0.82 1.96
N SER A 88 8.84 -2.14 1.89
CA SER A 88 10.16 -2.78 1.90
C SER A 88 10.09 -4.18 1.27
N GLY A 89 11.09 -5.01 1.54
CA GLY A 89 11.21 -6.31 0.89
C GLY A 89 11.64 -6.13 -0.57
N GLY A 90 10.86 -6.67 -1.50
CA GLY A 90 11.07 -6.51 -2.94
C GLY A 90 10.53 -5.21 -3.52
N ALA A 91 9.64 -4.53 -2.79
CA ALA A 91 8.94 -3.33 -3.29
C ALA A 91 9.88 -2.16 -3.54
N THR A 92 9.71 -1.50 -4.68
CA THR A 92 10.45 -0.27 -5.05
C THR A 92 9.55 0.96 -5.09
N ASN A 93 8.22 0.78 -5.01
CA ASN A 93 7.22 1.84 -5.04
C ASN A 93 5.91 1.33 -4.43
N ALA A 94 4.93 2.22 -4.25
CA ALA A 94 3.56 1.89 -3.87
C ALA A 94 2.55 2.80 -4.58
N ASN A 95 1.35 2.28 -4.83
CA ASN A 95 0.22 3.00 -5.42
C ASN A 95 -0.95 3.02 -4.45
N VAL A 96 -1.78 4.07 -4.54
CA VAL A 96 -3.02 4.19 -3.76
C VAL A 96 -4.19 4.38 -4.70
N SER A 97 -5.28 3.69 -4.41
CA SER A 97 -6.56 3.81 -5.12
C SER A 97 -7.70 4.05 -4.13
N GLY A 98 -8.80 4.64 -4.59
CA GLY A 98 -10.01 4.83 -3.77
C GLY A 98 -10.02 6.10 -2.91
N LEU A 99 -9.04 7.01 -3.05
CA LEU A 99 -9.02 8.27 -2.31
C LEU A 99 -10.14 9.22 -2.78
N PRO A 100 -10.70 10.03 -1.86
CA PRO A 100 -11.63 11.10 -2.23
C PRO A 100 -10.93 12.19 -3.06
N ALA A 101 -11.70 12.94 -3.85
CA ALA A 101 -11.19 14.09 -4.58
C ALA A 101 -10.50 15.09 -3.62
N GLY A 102 -9.38 15.68 -4.05
CA GLY A 102 -8.58 16.60 -3.23
C GLY A 102 -7.60 15.93 -2.27
N VAL A 103 -7.65 14.61 -2.11
CA VAL A 103 -6.65 13.82 -1.37
C VAL A 103 -5.77 13.09 -2.36
N THR A 104 -4.47 13.15 -2.14
CA THR A 104 -3.46 12.56 -3.03
C THR A 104 -2.48 11.71 -2.26
N ALA A 105 -1.80 10.81 -2.96
CA ALA A 105 -0.72 10.01 -2.43
C ALA A 105 0.56 10.29 -3.20
N VAL A 106 1.66 10.51 -2.48
CA VAL A 106 2.97 10.82 -3.06
C VAL A 106 4.05 10.00 -2.36
N VAL A 107 4.95 9.40 -3.13
CA VAL A 107 6.16 8.79 -2.57
C VAL A 107 7.09 9.92 -2.12
N THR A 108 7.34 10.01 -0.81
CA THR A 108 8.08 11.12 -0.18
C THR A 108 9.53 10.77 0.13
N SER A 109 9.87 9.49 0.13
CA SER A 109 11.24 8.97 0.29
C SER A 109 11.36 7.64 -0.41
N SER A 110 12.55 7.04 -0.40
CA SER A 110 12.79 5.75 -1.07
C SER A 110 11.81 4.64 -0.68
N ASN A 111 11.23 4.72 0.52
CA ASN A 111 10.43 3.62 1.10
C ASN A 111 9.11 4.07 1.71
N ASN A 112 8.73 5.36 1.57
CA ASN A 112 7.50 5.88 2.19
C ASN A 112 6.56 6.48 1.15
N ILE A 113 5.27 6.15 1.25
CA ILE A 113 4.19 6.83 0.55
C ILE A 113 3.32 7.58 1.56
N THR A 114 3.10 8.88 1.30
CA THR A 114 2.31 9.77 2.15
C THR A 114 0.99 10.10 1.46
N ILE A 115 -0.11 9.87 2.16
CA ILE A 115 -1.45 10.29 1.76
C ILE A 115 -1.77 11.57 2.52
N SER A 116 -2.14 12.63 1.80
CA SER A 116 -2.43 13.96 2.36
C SER A 116 -3.38 14.74 1.46
N GLY A 117 -3.93 15.81 2.01
CA GLY A 117 -4.78 16.73 1.25
C GLY A 117 -6.06 17.09 1.99
N THR A 118 -6.90 17.85 1.31
CA THR A 118 -8.22 18.27 1.80
C THR A 118 -9.26 17.68 0.87
N PRO A 119 -10.17 16.82 1.36
CA PRO A 119 -11.28 16.33 0.55
C PRO A 119 -12.09 17.49 -0.03
N THR A 120 -12.42 17.41 -1.31
CA THR A 120 -13.18 18.43 -2.04
C THR A 120 -14.42 17.83 -2.71
N GLY A 121 -15.44 18.66 -2.91
CA GLY A 121 -16.70 18.27 -3.54
C GLY A 121 -17.87 18.39 -2.56
N PRO A 122 -19.07 18.63 -3.06
CA PRO A 122 -20.25 18.80 -2.21
C PRO A 122 -20.61 17.45 -1.57
N ILE A 123 -20.64 17.39 -0.24
CA ILE A 123 -21.08 16.26 0.55
C ILE A 123 -22.44 16.61 1.16
N SER A 124 -23.49 15.90 0.80
CA SER A 124 -24.85 16.10 1.33
C SER A 124 -25.23 15.11 2.43
N THR A 125 -24.52 14.00 2.52
CA THR A 125 -24.67 12.95 3.54
C THR A 125 -23.30 12.40 3.90
N PRO A 126 -23.08 11.90 5.13
CA PRO A 126 -21.81 11.26 5.49
C PRO A 126 -21.39 10.22 4.45
N THR A 127 -20.22 10.39 3.89
CA THR A 127 -19.70 9.55 2.80
C THR A 127 -18.36 8.97 3.19
N THR A 128 -18.25 7.64 3.11
CA THR A 128 -17.01 6.91 3.42
C THR A 128 -16.33 6.46 2.14
N PHE A 129 -15.07 6.84 2.00
CA PHE A 129 -14.18 6.41 0.93
C PHE A 129 -13.23 5.34 1.47
N SER A 130 -13.28 4.15 0.88
CA SER A 130 -12.32 3.09 1.18
C SER A 130 -11.17 3.18 0.20
N TYR A 131 -9.95 3.27 0.71
CA TYR A 131 -8.75 3.30 -0.13
C TYR A 131 -7.91 2.04 0.09
N THR A 132 -7.06 1.73 -0.88
CA THR A 132 -6.11 0.62 -0.82
C THR A 132 -4.74 1.10 -1.26
N VAL A 133 -3.73 0.81 -0.45
CA VAL A 133 -2.31 0.97 -0.77
C VAL A 133 -1.78 -0.38 -1.21
N THR A 134 -1.10 -0.43 -2.35
CA THR A 134 -0.51 -1.67 -2.89
C THR A 134 0.92 -1.40 -3.31
N THR A 135 1.84 -2.26 -2.90
CA THR A 135 3.23 -2.21 -3.31
C THR A 135 3.39 -2.59 -4.79
N VAL A 136 4.41 -2.06 -5.42
CA VAL A 136 4.77 -2.37 -6.82
C VAL A 136 6.28 -2.39 -7.00
N GLY A 137 6.72 -3.06 -8.07
CA GLY A 137 8.12 -3.11 -8.50
C GLY A 137 8.93 -4.23 -7.86
N GLY A 138 8.34 -5.05 -7.00
CA GLY A 138 8.90 -6.33 -6.56
C GLY A 138 8.71 -7.43 -7.61
N ASN A 139 9.51 -8.48 -7.52
CA ASN A 139 9.44 -9.67 -8.39
C ASN A 139 8.54 -10.78 -7.81
N CYS A 140 8.17 -10.66 -6.55
CA CYS A 140 7.37 -11.65 -5.82
C CYS A 140 5.97 -11.12 -5.47
N VAL A 141 5.41 -11.54 -4.36
CA VAL A 141 4.03 -11.20 -3.99
C VAL A 141 3.94 -9.75 -3.50
N ALA A 142 3.08 -8.96 -4.13
CA ALA A 142 2.78 -7.61 -3.69
C ALA A 142 2.00 -7.60 -2.36
N ALA A 143 2.30 -6.63 -1.49
CA ALA A 143 1.58 -6.38 -0.25
C ALA A 143 0.50 -5.32 -0.45
N SER A 144 -0.63 -5.43 0.27
CA SER A 144 -1.71 -4.45 0.24
C SER A 144 -2.27 -4.20 1.64
N LEU A 145 -2.55 -2.93 1.94
CA LEU A 145 -3.27 -2.49 3.14
C LEU A 145 -4.37 -1.51 2.75
N GLY A 146 -5.48 -1.54 3.47
CA GLY A 146 -6.62 -0.65 3.25
C GLY A 146 -6.86 0.31 4.42
N GLY A 147 -7.62 1.36 4.14
CA GLY A 147 -8.11 2.29 5.15
C GLY A 147 -9.37 3.00 4.69
N THR A 148 -9.87 3.91 5.52
CA THR A 148 -11.10 4.66 5.24
C THR A 148 -10.98 6.15 5.57
N ILE A 149 -11.62 6.97 4.77
CA ILE A 149 -11.80 8.40 5.04
C ILE A 149 -13.30 8.68 4.96
N THR A 150 -13.92 9.02 6.09
CA THR A 150 -15.33 9.42 6.17
C THR A 150 -15.42 10.94 6.20
N ILE A 151 -16.20 11.51 5.29
CA ILE A 151 -16.43 12.95 5.21
C ILE A 151 -17.87 13.22 5.60
N ASN A 152 -18.06 14.07 6.60
CA ASN A 152 -19.36 14.55 7.04
C ASN A 152 -19.67 15.89 6.37
N PRO A 153 -20.92 16.14 5.97
CA PRO A 153 -21.31 17.45 5.48
C PRO A 153 -21.22 18.49 6.59
N ASN A 154 -20.97 19.74 6.23
CA ASN A 154 -21.10 20.84 7.16
C ASN A 154 -22.58 21.09 7.49
N ASP A 155 -22.85 21.47 8.74
CA ASP A 155 -24.16 21.93 9.13
C ASP A 155 -24.58 23.14 8.32
N ALA A 156 -25.81 23.17 7.86
CA ALA A 156 -26.36 24.29 7.13
C ALA A 156 -27.65 24.77 7.77
N LEU A 157 -27.77 26.07 7.92
CA LEU A 157 -29.00 26.74 8.34
C LEU A 157 -29.42 27.71 7.25
N ALA A 158 -30.64 27.60 6.79
CA ALA A 158 -31.21 28.49 5.81
C ALA A 158 -32.54 29.05 6.31
N LEU A 159 -32.74 30.35 6.12
CA LEU A 159 -34.05 30.98 6.33
C LEU A 159 -34.99 30.51 5.24
N THR A 160 -36.10 29.89 5.60
CA THR A 160 -37.14 29.43 4.65
C THR A 160 -38.34 30.40 4.56
N SER A 161 -38.44 31.34 5.51
CA SER A 161 -39.40 32.47 5.43
C SER A 161 -38.90 33.54 4.45
N ALA A 162 -39.73 34.54 4.20
CA ALA A 162 -39.38 35.65 3.30
C ALA A 162 -38.08 36.36 3.77
N VAL A 163 -37.24 36.77 2.82
CA VAL A 163 -36.02 37.54 3.10
C VAL A 163 -36.34 38.78 3.90
N GLY A 164 -35.63 39.00 5.02
CA GLY A 164 -35.84 40.12 5.94
C GLY A 164 -36.79 39.82 7.09
N SER A 165 -37.42 38.63 7.13
CA SER A 165 -38.32 38.26 8.22
C SER A 165 -37.60 38.00 9.54
N GLU A 166 -36.27 37.77 9.48
CA GLU A 166 -35.40 37.63 10.65
C GLU A 166 -35.19 38.95 11.42
N ASN A 167 -35.45 40.10 10.75
CA ASN A 167 -35.34 41.44 11.33
C ASN A 167 -36.71 42.14 11.25
N GLN A 168 -37.46 42.12 12.32
CA GLN A 168 -38.79 42.71 12.36
C GLN A 168 -38.83 43.89 13.34
N VAL A 169 -39.37 44.99 12.90
CA VAL A 169 -39.70 46.17 13.73
C VAL A 169 -41.19 46.17 13.92
N LEU A 170 -41.66 46.10 15.16
CA LEU A 170 -43.06 46.00 15.53
C LEU A 170 -43.48 47.23 16.34
N CYS A 171 -44.71 47.67 16.20
CA CYS A 171 -45.33 48.60 17.11
C CYS A 171 -45.99 47.85 18.29
N ASP A 172 -46.42 48.60 19.30
CA ASP A 172 -47.12 48.03 20.42
C ASP A 172 -48.37 47.28 19.96
N ALA A 173 -48.52 46.05 20.45
CA ALA A 173 -49.62 45.11 20.11
C ALA A 173 -49.55 44.46 18.72
N ASP A 174 -48.49 44.69 17.91
CA ASP A 174 -48.27 43.95 16.68
C ASP A 174 -47.80 42.52 16.96
N SER A 175 -48.13 41.58 16.07
CA SER A 175 -47.66 40.20 16.15
C SER A 175 -46.45 39.98 15.24
N LEU A 176 -45.49 39.15 15.70
CA LEU A 176 -44.36 38.71 14.87
C LEU A 176 -44.83 37.92 13.65
N ASN A 177 -44.24 38.20 12.50
CA ASN A 177 -44.31 37.28 11.37
C ASN A 177 -43.50 36.01 11.69
N THR A 178 -43.98 34.87 11.21
CA THR A 178 -43.32 33.60 11.43
C THR A 178 -41.93 33.61 10.79
N ILE A 179 -40.93 33.24 11.56
CA ILE A 179 -39.55 33.00 11.10
C ILE A 179 -39.35 31.49 11.07
N ILE A 180 -39.00 30.93 9.91
CA ILE A 180 -38.82 29.48 9.69
C ILE A 180 -37.46 29.23 9.08
#